data_242dd71d49e54345a644d9e7a3d25c5d
#
_entry.id   242dd71d49e54345a644d9e7a3d25c5d
#
_cell.length_a   1.000
_cell.length_b   1.000
_cell.length_c   1.000
_cell.angle_alpha   90.00
_cell.angle_beta   90.00
_cell.angle_gamma   90.00
#
_symmetry.space_group_name_H-M   'P 1'
#
loop_
_entity.id
_entity.type
_entity.pdbx_description
1 polymer ?
#
loop_
_entity_poly.entity_id
_entity_poly.type
_entity_poly.pdbx_seq_one_letter_code
_entity_poly.pdbx_strand_id
1 'polypeptide(L)'
;MKIYDLRVNRRKIPMGIANKDIVFSFKADTDTVYTAKIFSETGALLASREVDFCNAGAFYFDFDFPCGERMEYCVFADGVTEKTEFETAGALSADFITPSDSELYAPIFEKSFPVFGNIKKARLYITGLGLYMAEINGNRVGNRYLTPGYNDYDAYLRYQTYDITDLISCGENKIEIHMGDGWYKGRFGIDKPLERGGNVFGSKYILSARIHIVFENGEAEDILSDESWLAHSSFCTENSIYDGEVRDYTLTEKRYCGCEVVKEKFNTVADFGAPIVEKAVLNPQIYISPSGKKILDFGQNMVGFVRFRAKLPKGTRMSLYHGEILQNGEFLGANLRTAKARAVYISDGTERVYEPYFTYFGFRYVLVEGICDISADMFDGVVIYSDLPRVSSCVTDNGKINKLIENTLWGQKGNFLDVPTDCPQRDERLGWTA
;
A
#
# COMPACT_ATOMS: atom_id res chain seq x y z
N MET A 1 -1.44 -4.24 -39.47
CA MET A 1 -0.88 -3.33 -38.43
C MET A 1 -1.70 -3.46 -37.16
N LYS A 2 -1.02 -3.58 -35.99
CA LYS A 2 -1.64 -3.63 -34.66
C LYS A 2 -0.89 -2.68 -33.71
N ILE A 3 -1.64 -1.83 -33.01
CA ILE A 3 -1.13 -1.00 -31.93
C ILE A 3 -1.62 -1.64 -30.61
N TYR A 4 -0.80 -1.73 -29.60
CA TYR A 4 -1.16 -2.40 -28.33
C TYR A 4 -0.27 -1.97 -27.19
N ASP A 5 -0.60 -2.39 -25.94
CA ASP A 5 0.15 -2.15 -24.71
C ASP A 5 0.48 -0.66 -24.45
N LEU A 6 -0.54 0.22 -24.63
CA LEU A 6 -0.41 1.64 -24.30
C LEU A 6 -0.19 1.78 -22.79
N ARG A 7 0.79 2.60 -22.42
CA ARG A 7 1.13 2.84 -21.01
C ARG A 7 1.44 4.31 -20.77
N VAL A 8 1.07 4.76 -19.59
CA VAL A 8 1.39 6.09 -19.05
C VAL A 8 2.18 5.87 -17.76
N ASN A 9 3.39 6.44 -17.67
CA ASN A 9 4.35 6.16 -16.58
C ASN A 9 4.53 4.65 -16.33
N ARG A 10 4.65 3.87 -17.44
CA ARG A 10 4.80 2.40 -17.47
C ARG A 10 3.61 1.61 -16.91
N ARG A 11 2.47 2.26 -16.60
CA ARG A 11 1.26 1.65 -16.05
C ARG A 11 0.14 1.64 -17.09
N LYS A 12 -0.80 0.72 -16.91
CA LYS A 12 -2.11 0.77 -17.58
C LYS A 12 -3.05 1.58 -16.71
N ILE A 13 -3.77 2.52 -17.27
CA ILE A 13 -4.81 3.33 -16.58
C ILE A 13 -4.33 3.84 -15.20
N PRO A 14 -3.20 4.58 -15.11
CA PRO A 14 -2.76 5.10 -13.82
C PRO A 14 -3.65 6.25 -13.35
N MET A 15 -3.87 6.31 -12.04
CA MET A 15 -4.59 7.40 -11.36
C MET A 15 -3.63 8.13 -10.41
N GLY A 16 -3.82 9.46 -10.31
CA GLY A 16 -3.10 10.29 -9.36
C GLY A 16 -1.62 10.45 -9.68
N ILE A 17 -1.24 10.47 -10.96
CA ILE A 17 0.13 10.73 -11.38
C ILE A 17 0.41 12.24 -11.43
N ALA A 18 1.69 12.63 -11.38
CA ALA A 18 2.08 14.02 -11.58
C ALA A 18 1.55 14.55 -12.93
N ASN A 19 1.29 15.85 -13.00
CA ASN A 19 0.71 16.48 -14.19
C ASN A 19 1.74 16.88 -15.25
N LYS A 20 3.02 16.66 -15.00
CA LYS A 20 4.14 16.96 -15.90
C LYS A 20 5.16 15.84 -15.92
N ASP A 21 6.07 15.88 -16.87
CA ASP A 21 7.10 14.84 -17.07
C ASP A 21 6.52 13.43 -17.22
N ILE A 22 5.33 13.35 -17.82
CA ILE A 22 4.61 12.09 -18.00
C ILE A 22 5.21 11.32 -19.17
N VAL A 23 5.62 10.09 -18.92
CA VAL A 23 6.18 9.18 -19.93
C VAL A 23 5.06 8.37 -20.56
N PHE A 24 4.94 8.45 -21.90
CA PHE A 24 4.00 7.68 -22.69
C PHE A 24 4.74 6.60 -23.49
N SER A 25 4.12 5.45 -23.66
CA SER A 25 4.65 4.37 -24.50
C SER A 25 3.53 3.52 -25.06
N PHE A 26 3.83 2.85 -26.18
CA PHE A 26 2.98 1.83 -26.78
C PHE A 26 3.85 0.80 -27.51
N LYS A 27 3.24 -0.29 -27.97
CA LYS A 27 3.85 -1.27 -28.85
C LYS A 27 3.07 -1.35 -30.16
N ALA A 28 3.77 -1.66 -31.24
CA ALA A 28 3.17 -1.92 -32.54
C ALA A 28 3.96 -3.01 -33.27
N ASP A 29 3.33 -3.63 -34.27
CA ASP A 29 3.91 -4.69 -35.10
C ASP A 29 4.44 -4.19 -36.44
N THR A 30 4.29 -2.90 -36.74
CA THR A 30 4.66 -2.27 -38.01
C THR A 30 5.52 -1.05 -37.73
N ASP A 31 6.53 -0.85 -38.54
CA ASP A 31 7.44 0.28 -38.48
C ASP A 31 6.94 1.42 -39.36
N THR A 32 6.37 2.45 -38.76
CA THR A 32 5.76 3.62 -39.42
C THR A 32 5.73 4.80 -38.47
N VAL A 33 5.28 5.96 -38.94
CA VAL A 33 5.04 7.13 -38.08
C VAL A 33 3.65 7.04 -37.48
N TYR A 34 3.60 7.17 -36.15
CA TYR A 34 2.36 7.17 -35.36
C TYR A 34 2.03 8.58 -34.91
N THR A 35 0.75 8.88 -34.76
CA THR A 35 0.32 10.11 -34.10
C THR A 35 -0.23 9.78 -32.72
N ALA A 36 0.42 10.28 -31.69
CA ALA A 36 -0.05 10.20 -30.30
C ALA A 36 -0.83 11.47 -29.94
N LYS A 37 -2.01 11.32 -29.35
CA LYS A 37 -2.87 12.44 -28.94
C LYS A 37 -3.40 12.24 -27.53
N ILE A 38 -3.56 13.35 -26.81
CA ILE A 38 -4.20 13.39 -25.50
C ILE A 38 -5.47 14.23 -25.60
N PHE A 39 -6.56 13.67 -25.12
CA PHE A 39 -7.85 14.35 -25.05
C PHE A 39 -8.29 14.53 -23.60
N SER A 40 -8.97 15.64 -23.31
CA SER A 40 -9.67 15.83 -22.03
C SER A 40 -10.86 14.88 -21.93
N GLU A 41 -11.42 14.76 -20.72
CA GLU A 41 -12.68 14.02 -20.48
C GLU A 41 -13.85 14.52 -21.35
N THR A 42 -13.84 15.80 -21.74
CA THR A 42 -14.85 16.40 -22.65
C THR A 42 -14.55 16.22 -24.14
N GLY A 43 -13.46 15.53 -24.47
CA GLY A 43 -13.05 15.26 -25.87
C GLY A 43 -12.23 16.38 -26.51
N ALA A 44 -11.83 17.43 -25.79
CA ALA A 44 -10.98 18.48 -26.34
C ALA A 44 -9.53 17.96 -26.51
N LEU A 45 -8.89 18.23 -27.66
CA LEU A 45 -7.50 17.89 -27.89
C LEU A 45 -6.59 18.80 -27.04
N LEU A 46 -5.79 18.19 -26.15
CA LEU A 46 -4.85 18.87 -25.27
C LEU A 46 -3.43 18.87 -25.84
N ALA A 47 -2.97 17.74 -26.38
CA ALA A 47 -1.63 17.59 -26.93
C ALA A 47 -1.63 16.61 -28.12
N SER A 48 -0.69 16.82 -29.04
CA SER A 48 -0.49 15.93 -30.20
C SER A 48 0.99 15.88 -30.55
N ARG A 49 1.49 14.67 -30.87
CA ARG A 49 2.87 14.44 -31.28
C ARG A 49 2.97 13.31 -32.29
N GLU A 50 3.82 13.49 -33.30
CA GLU A 50 4.27 12.40 -34.15
C GLU A 50 5.38 11.62 -33.46
N VAL A 51 5.31 10.30 -33.55
CA VAL A 51 6.24 9.36 -32.91
C VAL A 51 6.73 8.39 -33.96
N ASP A 52 8.03 8.43 -34.23
CA ASP A 52 8.69 7.44 -35.05
C ASP A 52 8.95 6.19 -34.19
N PHE A 53 8.36 5.07 -34.57
CA PHE A 53 8.42 3.84 -33.78
C PHE A 53 9.85 3.28 -33.66
N CYS A 54 10.69 3.42 -34.67
CA CYS A 54 12.08 2.96 -34.66
C CYS A 54 12.92 3.58 -33.54
N ASN A 55 12.54 4.78 -33.09
CA ASN A 55 13.30 5.56 -32.12
C ASN A 55 12.65 5.72 -30.75
N ALA A 56 11.41 5.21 -30.55
CA ALA A 56 10.65 5.56 -29.35
C ALA A 56 10.15 4.34 -28.58
N GLY A 57 10.98 3.82 -27.68
CA GLY A 57 10.46 2.98 -26.59
C GLY A 57 9.57 3.76 -25.61
N ALA A 58 9.77 5.08 -25.50
CA ALA A 58 9.01 5.99 -24.67
C ALA A 58 9.18 7.44 -25.15
N PHE A 59 8.20 8.30 -24.90
CA PHE A 59 8.22 9.70 -25.29
C PHE A 59 7.44 10.56 -24.28
N TYR A 60 7.58 11.89 -24.42
CA TYR A 60 6.88 12.90 -23.61
C TYR A 60 6.12 13.86 -24.52
N PHE A 61 5.12 14.53 -23.93
CA PHE A 61 4.60 15.77 -24.48
C PHE A 61 5.24 16.94 -23.72
N ASP A 62 5.62 17.99 -24.44
CA ASP A 62 6.06 19.26 -23.83
C ASP A 62 4.80 20.08 -23.43
N PHE A 63 4.11 19.59 -22.42
CA PHE A 63 2.84 20.11 -21.97
C PHE A 63 2.58 19.72 -20.51
N ASP A 64 2.23 20.71 -19.67
CA ASP A 64 1.73 20.49 -18.31
C ASP A 64 0.23 20.21 -18.37
N PHE A 65 -0.15 18.99 -18.02
CA PHE A 65 -1.55 18.58 -18.06
C PHE A 65 -2.38 19.17 -16.91
N PRO A 66 -3.70 19.35 -17.07
CA PRO A 66 -4.56 19.78 -15.98
C PRO A 66 -4.46 18.86 -14.77
N CYS A 67 -4.47 19.43 -13.54
CA CYS A 67 -4.42 18.68 -12.29
C CYS A 67 -5.78 18.10 -11.91
N GLY A 68 -5.83 16.87 -11.43
CA GLY A 68 -7.05 16.20 -10.97
C GLY A 68 -8.00 15.78 -12.07
N GLU A 69 -7.53 15.78 -13.32
CA GLU A 69 -8.35 15.52 -14.50
C GLU A 69 -8.07 14.13 -15.08
N ARG A 70 -9.15 13.52 -15.58
CA ARG A 70 -9.11 12.30 -16.37
C ARG A 70 -8.91 12.63 -17.84
N MET A 71 -8.03 11.91 -18.50
CA MET A 71 -7.67 12.13 -19.91
C MET A 71 -7.58 10.82 -20.65
N GLU A 72 -7.78 10.89 -21.97
CA GLU A 72 -7.63 9.75 -22.88
C GLU A 72 -6.35 9.91 -23.69
N TYR A 73 -5.50 8.88 -23.67
CA TYR A 73 -4.31 8.74 -24.49
C TYR A 73 -4.62 7.83 -25.68
N CYS A 74 -4.51 8.38 -26.88
CA CYS A 74 -4.78 7.68 -28.13
C CYS A 74 -3.55 7.62 -29.02
N VAL A 75 -3.37 6.51 -29.74
CA VAL A 75 -2.34 6.34 -30.77
C VAL A 75 -3.01 5.94 -32.09
N PHE A 76 -2.64 6.64 -33.17
CA PHE A 76 -3.23 6.51 -34.50
C PHE A 76 -2.15 6.19 -35.53
N ALA A 77 -2.44 5.29 -36.48
CA ALA A 77 -1.70 5.12 -37.72
C ALA A 77 -2.55 4.32 -38.72
N ASP A 78 -2.56 4.70 -40.01
CA ASP A 78 -3.17 3.97 -41.14
C ASP A 78 -4.60 3.44 -40.85
N GLY A 79 -5.44 4.26 -40.23
CA GLY A 79 -6.83 3.91 -39.91
C GLY A 79 -6.99 3.01 -38.66
N VAL A 80 -5.90 2.62 -37.98
CA VAL A 80 -5.92 1.90 -36.70
C VAL A 80 -5.82 2.91 -35.57
N THR A 81 -6.62 2.69 -34.52
CA THR A 81 -6.61 3.49 -33.30
C THR A 81 -6.62 2.58 -32.09
N GLU A 82 -5.76 2.86 -31.13
CA GLU A 82 -5.78 2.24 -29.81
C GLU A 82 -5.78 3.34 -28.75
N LYS A 83 -6.43 3.08 -27.60
CA LYS A 83 -6.59 4.09 -26.56
C LYS A 83 -6.52 3.52 -25.16
N THR A 84 -6.12 4.35 -24.21
CA THR A 84 -6.16 4.10 -22.76
C THR A 84 -6.45 5.40 -22.03
N GLU A 85 -6.73 5.29 -20.73
CA GLU A 85 -7.03 6.45 -19.89
C GLU A 85 -5.97 6.63 -18.82
N PHE A 86 -5.86 7.85 -18.30
CA PHE A 86 -5.08 8.17 -17.11
C PHE A 86 -5.69 9.36 -16.39
N GLU A 87 -5.36 9.53 -15.11
CA GLU A 87 -5.79 10.65 -14.30
C GLU A 87 -4.59 11.28 -13.61
N THR A 88 -4.45 12.60 -13.70
CA THR A 88 -3.46 13.35 -12.93
C THR A 88 -3.92 13.54 -11.49
N ALA A 89 -2.98 13.74 -10.58
CA ALA A 89 -3.30 14.05 -9.20
C ALA A 89 -3.84 15.49 -9.08
N GLY A 90 -4.88 15.67 -8.27
CA GLY A 90 -5.24 16.97 -7.74
C GLY A 90 -4.29 17.39 -6.61
N ALA A 91 -4.26 18.68 -6.28
CA ALA A 91 -3.44 19.18 -5.17
C ALA A 91 -3.95 18.63 -3.83
N LEU A 92 -3.04 18.24 -2.94
CA LEU A 92 -3.42 17.80 -1.58
C LEU A 92 -3.99 18.96 -0.75
N SER A 93 -3.45 20.16 -0.85
CA SER A 93 -3.93 21.48 -0.31
C SER A 93 -4.81 21.40 0.97
N ALA A 94 -4.39 20.60 1.95
CA ALA A 94 -5.02 20.45 3.26
C ALA A 94 -3.97 20.63 4.36
N ASP A 95 -4.40 20.96 5.57
CA ASP A 95 -3.49 21.09 6.69
C ASP A 95 -2.91 19.73 7.11
N PHE A 96 -1.69 19.76 7.60
CA PHE A 96 -1.10 18.65 8.32
C PHE A 96 -1.55 18.72 9.78
N ILE A 97 -2.20 17.67 10.26
CA ILE A 97 -2.76 17.59 11.61
C ILE A 97 -2.12 16.47 12.43
N THR A 98 -2.07 16.66 13.75
CA THR A 98 -1.58 15.68 14.73
C THR A 98 -2.57 15.60 15.90
N PRO A 99 -2.71 14.46 16.60
CA PRO A 99 -3.51 14.41 17.82
C PRO A 99 -3.00 15.41 18.87
N SER A 100 -3.90 16.12 19.56
CA SER A 100 -3.54 16.98 20.69
C SER A 100 -3.05 16.20 21.91
N ASP A 101 -3.41 14.91 22.01
CA ASP A 101 -2.88 13.98 23.00
C ASP A 101 -1.72 13.18 22.41
N SER A 102 -0.48 13.55 22.76
CA SER A 102 0.75 12.90 22.30
C SER A 102 0.93 11.46 22.79
N GLU A 103 0.16 11.04 23.81
CA GLU A 103 0.20 9.68 24.36
C GLU A 103 -0.67 8.67 23.57
N LEU A 104 -1.44 9.14 22.59
CA LEU A 104 -2.17 8.23 21.71
C LEU A 104 -1.20 7.45 20.82
N TYR A 105 -1.19 6.13 21.02
CA TYR A 105 -0.41 5.22 20.21
C TYR A 105 -1.25 4.67 19.06
N ALA A 106 -0.67 4.62 17.84
CA ALA A 106 -1.33 4.16 16.64
C ALA A 106 -2.75 4.74 16.48
N PRO A 107 -2.94 6.08 16.53
CA PRO A 107 -4.25 6.70 16.60
C PRO A 107 -5.09 6.42 15.36
N ILE A 108 -6.41 6.54 15.53
CA ILE A 108 -7.36 6.63 14.44
C ILE A 108 -7.84 8.08 14.36
N PHE A 109 -7.57 8.74 13.24
CA PHE A 109 -8.17 10.03 12.92
C PHE A 109 -9.55 9.82 12.33
N GLU A 110 -10.53 10.64 12.73
CA GLU A 110 -11.88 10.53 12.18
C GLU A 110 -12.50 11.88 11.87
N LYS A 111 -13.35 11.89 10.83
CA LYS A 111 -14.18 13.01 10.45
C LYS A 111 -15.52 12.51 9.96
N SER A 112 -16.61 13.03 10.54
CA SER A 112 -17.95 12.93 9.96
C SER A 112 -18.25 14.15 9.11
N PHE A 113 -18.90 13.95 7.97
CA PHE A 113 -19.25 15.02 7.05
C PHE A 113 -20.52 14.66 6.27
N PRO A 114 -21.47 15.62 6.10
CA PRO A 114 -22.64 15.42 5.28
C PRO A 114 -22.32 15.68 3.79
N VAL A 115 -22.99 14.97 2.90
CA VAL A 115 -22.94 15.20 1.45
C VAL A 115 -24.36 15.36 0.93
N PHE A 116 -24.62 16.44 0.19
CA PHE A 116 -25.93 16.73 -0.36
C PHE A 116 -25.85 16.89 -1.87
N GLY A 117 -26.52 16.01 -2.60
CA GLY A 117 -26.55 16.02 -4.06
C GLY A 117 -26.10 14.71 -4.70
N ASN A 118 -26.24 14.63 -6.02
CA ASN A 118 -25.81 13.48 -6.81
C ASN A 118 -24.31 13.59 -7.09
N ILE A 119 -23.54 12.64 -6.60
CA ILE A 119 -22.08 12.61 -6.75
C ILE A 119 -21.74 12.12 -8.16
N LYS A 120 -21.01 12.91 -8.91
CA LYS A 120 -20.41 12.52 -10.20
C LYS A 120 -19.06 11.84 -9.99
N LYS A 121 -18.21 12.39 -9.11
CA LYS A 121 -16.84 11.95 -8.87
C LYS A 121 -16.40 12.35 -7.47
N ALA A 122 -15.74 11.44 -6.75
CA ALA A 122 -15.10 11.76 -5.48
C ALA A 122 -13.68 11.20 -5.42
N ARG A 123 -12.73 11.98 -4.90
CA ARG A 123 -11.32 11.63 -4.78
C ARG A 123 -10.82 11.89 -3.37
N LEU A 124 -10.03 10.97 -2.85
CA LEU A 124 -9.25 11.17 -1.63
C LEU A 124 -7.79 11.36 -2.00
N TYR A 125 -7.21 12.49 -1.63
CA TYR A 125 -5.78 12.79 -1.65
C TYR A 125 -5.28 12.71 -0.22
N ILE A 126 -4.26 11.87 0.05
CA ILE A 126 -3.86 11.57 1.42
C ILE A 126 -2.38 11.24 1.53
N THR A 127 -1.74 11.71 2.59
CA THR A 127 -0.41 11.29 3.04
C THR A 127 -0.30 11.32 4.55
N GLY A 128 0.75 10.71 5.09
CA GLY A 128 1.02 10.72 6.54
C GLY A 128 2.50 10.54 6.86
N LEU A 129 2.89 11.01 8.02
CA LEU A 129 4.16 10.69 8.66
C LEU A 129 3.92 9.53 9.62
N GLY A 130 4.32 8.36 9.19
CA GLY A 130 3.90 7.03 9.60
C GLY A 130 3.21 6.31 8.45
N LEU A 131 2.76 5.09 8.66
CA LEU A 131 1.90 4.38 7.71
C LEU A 131 0.43 4.70 7.99
N TYR A 132 -0.42 4.64 6.96
CA TYR A 132 -1.86 4.80 7.13
C TYR A 132 -2.66 3.72 6.40
N MET A 133 -3.87 3.48 6.88
CA MET A 133 -4.94 2.76 6.21
C MET A 133 -6.25 3.54 6.43
N ALA A 134 -6.96 3.86 5.35
CA ALA A 134 -8.18 4.64 5.40
C ALA A 134 -9.42 3.77 5.17
N GLU A 135 -10.50 4.11 5.86
CA GLU A 135 -11.84 3.55 5.68
C GLU A 135 -12.86 4.68 5.52
N ILE A 136 -13.84 4.49 4.64
CA ILE A 136 -15.00 5.36 4.52
C ILE A 136 -16.25 4.52 4.72
N ASN A 137 -17.10 4.92 5.65
CA ASN A 137 -18.32 4.20 6.01
C ASN A 137 -18.07 2.72 6.34
N GLY A 138 -16.91 2.42 6.98
CA GLY A 138 -16.48 1.07 7.34
C GLY A 138 -15.93 0.23 6.17
N ASN A 139 -15.76 0.81 5.00
CA ASN A 139 -15.17 0.15 3.84
C ASN A 139 -13.75 0.66 3.59
N ARG A 140 -12.79 -0.25 3.41
CA ARG A 140 -11.39 0.09 3.15
C ARG A 140 -11.26 0.88 1.85
N VAL A 141 -10.47 1.95 1.88
CA VAL A 141 -10.15 2.76 0.71
C VAL A 141 -8.99 2.13 -0.06
N GLY A 142 -9.28 1.73 -1.30
CA GLY A 142 -8.28 1.14 -2.18
C GLY A 142 -7.76 -0.23 -1.71
N ASN A 143 -6.67 -0.68 -2.33
CA ASN A 143 -6.08 -2.01 -2.10
C ASN A 143 -4.58 -1.96 -1.82
N ARG A 144 -4.03 -0.78 -1.52
CA ARG A 144 -2.60 -0.59 -1.28
C ARG A 144 -2.24 -0.95 0.16
N TYR A 145 -1.02 -1.43 0.35
CA TYR A 145 -0.41 -1.72 1.65
C TYR A 145 0.77 -0.80 1.91
N LEU A 146 1.09 -0.58 3.18
CA LEU A 146 2.24 0.19 3.66
C LEU A 146 2.32 1.61 3.08
N THR A 147 1.17 2.24 2.83
CA THR A 147 1.08 3.63 2.36
C THR A 147 1.43 4.62 3.48
N PRO A 148 2.06 5.75 3.16
CA PRO A 148 2.43 6.29 1.85
C PRO A 148 3.73 5.71 1.28
N GLY A 149 4.37 4.72 1.92
CA GLY A 149 5.65 4.15 1.57
C GLY A 149 6.83 4.83 2.29
N TYR A 150 8.05 4.45 1.92
CA TYR A 150 9.28 5.07 2.42
C TYR A 150 9.55 6.38 1.67
N ASN A 151 9.58 7.50 2.39
CA ASN A 151 9.80 8.82 1.82
C ASN A 151 11.20 9.34 2.16
N ASP A 152 11.69 10.27 1.36
CA ASP A 152 12.76 11.16 1.77
C ASP A 152 12.15 12.30 2.60
N TYR A 153 12.05 12.08 3.90
CA TYR A 153 11.31 12.95 4.82
C TYR A 153 11.89 14.37 4.93
N ASP A 154 13.14 14.57 4.49
CA ASP A 154 13.78 15.87 4.44
C ASP A 154 13.51 16.61 3.12
N ALA A 155 13.12 15.90 2.06
CA ALA A 155 12.95 16.47 0.73
C ALA A 155 11.48 16.56 0.29
N TYR A 156 10.72 15.46 0.41
CA TYR A 156 9.31 15.42 0.00
C TYR A 156 8.52 14.27 0.64
N LEU A 157 7.21 14.42 0.66
CA LEU A 157 6.24 13.39 1.02
C LEU A 157 5.38 13.04 -0.19
N ARG A 158 5.29 11.76 -0.52
CA ARG A 158 4.37 11.26 -1.56
C ARG A 158 2.96 11.21 -1.00
N TYR A 159 1.98 11.71 -1.75
CA TYR A 159 0.57 11.53 -1.42
C TYR A 159 -0.12 10.65 -2.45
N GLN A 160 -1.02 9.81 -1.98
CA GLN A 160 -1.81 8.90 -2.82
C GLN A 160 -3.12 9.55 -3.22
N THR A 161 -3.62 9.14 -4.38
CA THR A 161 -4.96 9.48 -4.89
C THR A 161 -5.78 8.20 -4.96
N TYR A 162 -7.01 8.25 -4.43
CA TYR A 162 -7.97 7.15 -4.50
C TYR A 162 -9.29 7.61 -5.08
N ASP A 163 -9.91 6.76 -5.91
CA ASP A 163 -11.31 6.89 -6.27
C ASP A 163 -12.16 6.39 -5.10
N ILE A 164 -12.98 7.26 -4.56
CA ILE A 164 -13.88 6.98 -3.44
C ILE A 164 -15.35 7.23 -3.79
N THR A 165 -15.66 7.39 -5.08
CA THR A 165 -16.99 7.74 -5.56
C THR A 165 -18.04 6.77 -5.04
N ASP A 166 -17.76 5.47 -5.10
CA ASP A 166 -18.70 4.42 -4.65
C ASP A 166 -18.70 4.19 -3.13
N LEU A 167 -17.81 4.86 -2.38
CA LEU A 167 -17.73 4.76 -0.92
C LEU A 167 -18.47 5.87 -0.19
N ILE A 168 -18.84 6.94 -0.89
CA ILE A 168 -19.57 8.10 -0.34
C ILE A 168 -21.03 8.02 -0.79
N SER A 169 -21.93 8.32 0.13
CA SER A 169 -23.37 8.37 -0.13
C SER A 169 -23.95 9.75 0.19
N CYS A 170 -25.12 10.06 -0.35
CA CYS A 170 -25.88 11.22 0.08
C CYS A 170 -26.28 11.06 1.56
N GLY A 171 -26.13 12.12 2.35
CA GLY A 171 -26.32 12.13 3.81
C GLY A 171 -25.00 12.07 4.57
N GLU A 172 -25.05 11.58 5.80
CA GLU A 172 -23.85 11.51 6.67
C GLU A 172 -22.87 10.44 6.21
N ASN A 173 -21.61 10.83 6.13
CA ASN A 173 -20.48 9.96 5.84
C ASN A 173 -19.44 10.09 6.94
N LYS A 174 -18.60 9.07 7.08
CA LYS A 174 -17.51 9.04 8.04
C LYS A 174 -16.25 8.49 7.39
N ILE A 175 -15.14 9.19 7.56
CA ILE A 175 -13.80 8.70 7.26
C ILE A 175 -13.07 8.39 8.55
N GLU A 176 -12.40 7.23 8.60
CA GLU A 176 -11.49 6.80 9.67
C GLU A 176 -10.14 6.45 9.05
N ILE A 177 -9.06 7.00 9.61
CA ILE A 177 -7.70 6.80 9.12
C ILE A 177 -6.85 6.27 10.24
N HIS A 178 -6.51 4.98 10.16
CA HIS A 178 -5.65 4.28 11.09
C HIS A 178 -4.19 4.61 10.80
N MET A 179 -3.40 4.92 11.81
CA MET A 179 -1.98 5.23 11.68
C MET A 179 -1.10 4.17 12.34
N GLY A 180 0.08 3.95 11.75
CA GLY A 180 1.12 3.09 12.27
C GLY A 180 2.49 3.74 12.19
N ASP A 181 3.47 3.23 12.95
CA ASP A 181 4.81 3.82 13.05
C ASP A 181 5.55 3.88 11.71
N GLY A 182 5.52 2.78 10.96
CA GLY A 182 6.20 2.68 9.67
C GLY A 182 7.70 2.96 9.75
N TRP A 183 8.21 3.56 8.67
CA TRP A 183 9.62 3.99 8.61
C TRP A 183 9.85 5.33 9.31
N TYR A 184 8.86 6.20 9.40
CA TYR A 184 9.01 7.53 9.98
C TYR A 184 9.25 7.50 11.49
N LYS A 185 8.32 6.85 12.21
CA LYS A 185 8.33 6.77 13.68
C LYS A 185 8.95 5.47 14.20
N GLY A 186 9.01 4.43 13.36
CA GLY A 186 9.54 3.13 13.70
C GLY A 186 11.04 3.12 14.01
N ARG A 187 11.55 1.97 14.45
CA ARG A 187 12.99 1.73 14.62
C ARG A 187 13.60 1.24 13.31
N PHE A 188 14.91 1.42 13.15
CA PHE A 188 15.74 0.67 12.22
C PHE A 188 16.53 -0.42 12.94
N GLY A 189 16.63 -1.60 12.32
CA GLY A 189 16.98 -2.82 13.02
C GLY A 189 18.42 -3.05 13.37
N ILE A 190 19.36 -2.52 12.61
CA ILE A 190 20.72 -3.05 12.57
C ILE A 190 21.51 -2.80 13.84
N ASP A 191 21.16 -1.85 14.67
CA ASP A 191 22.12 -1.30 15.60
C ASP A 191 21.87 -1.64 17.05
N LYS A 192 22.79 -2.41 17.52
CA LYS A 192 23.27 -2.31 18.90
C LYS A 192 24.35 -1.20 18.96
N PRO A 193 24.31 -0.34 19.85
CA PRO A 193 23.33 -0.04 20.88
C PRO A 193 22.60 1.22 20.50
N LEU A 194 21.94 1.23 19.38
CA LEU A 194 21.07 2.35 19.12
C LEU A 194 19.93 2.19 20.10
N GLU A 195 20.08 2.83 21.20
CA GLU A 195 19.06 3.44 22.02
C GLU A 195 18.07 4.28 21.15
N ARG A 196 18.07 4.11 19.85
CA ARG A 196 17.07 4.56 18.90
C ARG A 196 15.95 3.53 18.83
N GLY A 197 15.26 3.39 19.94
CA GLY A 197 14.07 2.57 20.08
C GLY A 197 12.85 3.17 19.36
N GLY A 198 12.98 3.54 18.09
CA GLY A 198 11.95 4.24 17.33
C GLY A 198 12.19 5.75 17.21
N ASN A 199 11.23 6.45 16.57
CA ASN A 199 11.26 7.89 16.31
C ASN A 199 12.47 8.34 15.47
N VAL A 200 12.86 7.56 14.46
CA VAL A 200 14.09 7.81 13.70
C VAL A 200 14.04 9.14 12.94
N PHE A 201 12.92 9.43 12.29
CA PHE A 201 12.72 10.70 11.59
C PHE A 201 11.79 11.64 12.36
N GLY A 202 10.94 11.12 13.25
CA GLY A 202 10.06 11.92 14.08
C GLY A 202 9.23 11.08 15.03
N SER A 203 8.61 11.74 16.02
CA SER A 203 7.88 11.09 17.12
C SER A 203 6.36 11.22 17.05
N LYS A 204 5.83 12.07 16.16
CA LYS A 204 4.40 12.35 16.05
C LYS A 204 3.76 11.54 14.91
N TYR A 205 2.50 11.20 15.08
CA TYR A 205 1.66 10.79 13.94
C TYR A 205 1.07 12.03 13.31
N ILE A 206 1.35 12.25 12.04
CA ILE A 206 0.91 13.42 11.30
C ILE A 206 0.18 12.97 10.05
N LEU A 207 -0.96 13.59 9.75
CA LEU A 207 -1.84 13.26 8.65
C LEU A 207 -2.18 14.52 7.85
N SER A 208 -2.26 14.40 6.52
CA SER A 208 -2.93 15.39 5.67
C SER A 208 -3.84 14.66 4.70
N ALA A 209 -5.10 15.08 4.61
CA ALA A 209 -6.11 14.46 3.78
C ALA A 209 -7.07 15.50 3.19
N ARG A 210 -7.42 15.33 1.91
CA ARG A 210 -8.45 16.09 1.20
C ARG A 210 -9.39 15.12 0.50
N ILE A 211 -10.68 15.23 0.79
CA ILE A 211 -11.74 14.61 -0.01
C ILE A 211 -12.26 15.70 -0.96
N HIS A 212 -12.21 15.44 -2.26
CA HIS A 212 -12.74 16.34 -3.30
C HIS A 212 -13.92 15.65 -3.98
N ILE A 213 -15.10 16.28 -3.88
CA ILE A 213 -16.37 15.76 -4.42
C ILE A 213 -16.82 16.70 -5.54
N VAL A 214 -17.12 16.13 -6.70
CA VAL A 214 -17.73 16.85 -7.83
C VAL A 214 -19.15 16.29 -8.01
N PHE A 215 -20.14 17.18 -8.06
CA PHE A 215 -21.53 16.82 -8.24
C PHE A 215 -21.96 16.86 -9.72
N GLU A 216 -23.08 16.21 -10.02
CA GLU A 216 -23.65 16.17 -11.39
C GLU A 216 -24.02 17.57 -11.93
N ASN A 217 -24.32 18.54 -11.04
CA ASN A 217 -24.60 19.93 -11.41
C ASN A 217 -23.32 20.74 -11.73
N GLY A 218 -22.13 20.14 -11.60
CA GLY A 218 -20.84 20.77 -11.84
C GLY A 218 -20.25 21.53 -10.65
N GLU A 219 -20.96 21.62 -9.52
CA GLU A 219 -20.39 22.15 -8.27
C GLU A 219 -19.39 21.18 -7.67
N ALA A 220 -18.49 21.70 -6.81
CA ALA A 220 -17.53 20.87 -6.10
C ALA A 220 -17.46 21.28 -4.62
N GLU A 221 -17.17 20.30 -3.77
CA GLU A 221 -16.98 20.48 -2.34
C GLU A 221 -15.69 19.77 -1.89
N ASP A 222 -14.98 20.39 -0.94
CA ASP A 222 -13.78 19.83 -0.32
C ASP A 222 -13.98 19.64 1.18
N ILE A 223 -13.63 18.45 1.66
CA ILE A 223 -13.46 18.16 3.08
C ILE A 223 -11.95 18.04 3.34
N LEU A 224 -11.40 18.97 4.10
CA LEU A 224 -9.96 19.09 4.36
C LEU A 224 -9.63 18.61 5.77
N SER A 225 -8.43 18.08 5.95
CA SER A 225 -7.89 17.90 7.30
C SER A 225 -7.58 19.26 7.92
N ASP A 226 -8.14 19.49 9.10
CA ASP A 226 -8.04 20.70 9.91
C ASP A 226 -8.28 20.38 11.41
N GLU A 227 -8.36 21.41 12.25
CA GLU A 227 -8.61 21.28 13.68
C GLU A 227 -10.01 20.72 14.04
N SER A 228 -10.93 20.61 13.09
CA SER A 228 -12.27 20.03 13.30
C SER A 228 -12.29 18.50 13.27
N TRP A 229 -11.16 17.88 12.95
CA TRP A 229 -10.99 16.43 13.03
C TRP A 229 -10.79 15.98 14.48
N LEU A 230 -11.16 14.74 14.75
CA LEU A 230 -10.90 14.08 16.02
C LEU A 230 -9.87 12.97 15.83
N ALA A 231 -9.18 12.65 16.91
CA ALA A 231 -8.37 11.44 16.99
C ALA A 231 -8.75 10.62 18.20
N HIS A 232 -8.63 9.31 18.13
CA HIS A 232 -8.91 8.44 19.27
C HIS A 232 -7.96 7.24 19.31
N SER A 233 -7.94 6.56 20.49
CA SER A 233 -7.18 5.33 20.70
C SER A 233 -7.64 4.21 19.78
N SER A 234 -6.70 3.40 19.32
CA SER A 234 -6.97 2.22 18.50
C SER A 234 -6.85 0.92 19.32
N PHE A 235 -7.26 -0.17 18.70
CA PHE A 235 -7.01 -1.53 19.17
C PHE A 235 -5.60 -2.04 18.84
N CYS A 236 -4.78 -1.27 18.12
CA CYS A 236 -3.39 -1.59 17.83
C CYS A 236 -2.51 -1.09 18.98
N THR A 237 -1.94 -1.99 19.76
CA THR A 237 -1.15 -1.66 20.95
C THR A 237 0.35 -1.73 20.73
N GLU A 238 0.79 -2.43 19.68
CA GLU A 238 2.17 -2.46 19.19
C GLU A 238 2.13 -2.55 17.67
N ASN A 239 2.99 -1.79 16.99
CA ASN A 239 3.25 -2.00 15.56
C ASN A 239 4.70 -1.65 15.23
N SER A 240 5.28 -2.40 14.33
CA SER A 240 6.63 -2.21 13.80
C SER A 240 6.78 -3.02 12.53
N ILE A 241 7.43 -2.44 11.53
CA ILE A 241 7.72 -3.18 10.29
C ILE A 241 8.48 -4.48 10.59
N TYR A 242 9.38 -4.50 11.60
CA TYR A 242 10.21 -5.65 11.94
C TYR A 242 9.58 -6.59 12.97
N ASP A 243 9.02 -6.01 14.02
CA ASP A 243 8.51 -6.78 15.16
C ASP A 243 7.11 -7.32 14.90
N GLY A 244 6.36 -6.65 14.02
CA GLY A 244 4.99 -7.00 13.69
C GLY A 244 3.97 -6.17 14.46
N GLU A 245 2.78 -6.73 14.70
CA GLU A 245 1.67 -6.02 15.34
C GLU A 245 1.06 -6.80 16.49
N VAL A 246 0.56 -6.07 17.49
CA VAL A 246 -0.35 -6.58 18.53
C VAL A 246 -1.66 -5.80 18.41
N ARG A 247 -2.76 -6.52 18.20
CA ARG A 247 -4.12 -5.96 18.12
C ARG A 247 -4.99 -6.57 19.21
N ASP A 248 -5.46 -5.73 20.09
CA ASP A 248 -6.37 -6.10 21.18
C ASP A 248 -7.79 -5.60 20.89
N TYR A 249 -8.61 -6.47 20.34
CA TYR A 249 -9.99 -6.14 20.03
C TYR A 249 -10.92 -6.10 21.25
N THR A 250 -10.41 -6.41 22.46
CA THR A 250 -11.17 -6.20 23.72
C THR A 250 -11.18 -4.73 24.14
N LEU A 251 -10.29 -3.90 23.57
CA LEU A 251 -10.22 -2.46 23.81
C LEU A 251 -11.34 -1.75 23.03
N THR A 252 -12.50 -1.65 23.64
CA THR A 252 -13.70 -1.06 23.01
C THR A 252 -13.91 0.40 23.39
N GLU A 253 -13.29 0.86 24.49
CA GLU A 253 -13.39 2.24 24.92
C GLU A 253 -12.46 3.13 24.10
N LYS A 254 -13.03 4.13 23.43
CA LYS A 254 -12.29 5.10 22.63
C LYS A 254 -11.93 6.32 23.49
N ARG A 255 -10.64 6.58 23.67
CA ARG A 255 -10.16 7.83 24.28
C ARG A 255 -9.99 8.87 23.18
N TYR A 256 -10.88 9.84 23.12
CA TYR A 256 -10.89 10.90 22.12
C TYR A 256 -10.06 12.12 22.53
N CYS A 257 -9.46 12.76 21.53
CA CYS A 257 -8.90 14.11 21.64
C CYS A 257 -9.16 14.88 20.34
N GLY A 258 -8.96 16.21 20.37
CA GLY A 258 -8.93 17.04 19.17
C GLY A 258 -7.66 16.84 18.36
N CYS A 259 -7.62 17.48 17.19
CA CYS A 259 -6.41 17.57 16.36
C CYS A 259 -5.87 19.01 16.39
N GLU A 260 -4.55 19.13 16.20
CA GLU A 260 -3.85 20.42 16.09
C GLU A 260 -3.17 20.51 14.73
N VAL A 261 -3.18 21.71 14.13
CA VAL A 261 -2.45 21.96 12.90
C VAL A 261 -0.95 22.03 13.18
N VAL A 262 -0.19 21.27 12.39
CA VAL A 262 1.26 21.23 12.44
C VAL A 262 1.81 22.46 11.70
N LYS A 263 2.73 23.19 12.33
CA LYS A 263 3.28 24.43 11.77
C LYS A 263 4.37 24.20 10.72
N GLU A 264 5.02 23.04 10.75
CA GLU A 264 6.00 22.65 9.76
C GLU A 264 5.36 22.52 8.39
N LYS A 265 6.08 22.99 7.37
CA LYS A 265 5.64 22.84 5.98
C LYS A 265 6.32 21.68 5.34
N PHE A 266 5.54 20.82 4.72
CA PHE A 266 6.04 19.65 3.99
C PHE A 266 5.86 19.86 2.49
N ASN A 267 6.90 19.57 1.72
CA ASN A 267 6.79 19.52 0.27
C ASN A 267 6.08 18.21 -0.13
N THR A 268 4.95 18.30 -0.81
CA THR A 268 4.17 17.12 -1.21
C THR A 268 4.24 16.91 -2.72
N VAL A 269 4.41 15.65 -3.13
CA VAL A 269 4.43 15.26 -4.53
C VAL A 269 3.45 14.11 -4.77
N ALA A 270 2.84 14.09 -5.96
CA ALA A 270 1.99 12.96 -6.35
C ALA A 270 2.79 11.64 -6.35
N ASP A 271 2.17 10.56 -5.89
CA ASP A 271 2.84 9.27 -5.76
C ASP A 271 3.29 8.71 -7.13
N PHE A 272 4.58 8.50 -7.26
CA PHE A 272 5.22 7.92 -8.44
C PHE A 272 5.66 6.47 -8.25
N GLY A 273 5.61 5.94 -7.02
CA GLY A 273 5.98 4.57 -6.66
C GLY A 273 5.02 3.51 -7.24
N ALA A 274 5.50 2.31 -7.48
CA ALA A 274 4.63 1.18 -7.77
C ALA A 274 3.91 0.76 -6.47
N PRO A 275 2.56 0.72 -6.44
CA PRO A 275 1.83 0.40 -5.22
C PRO A 275 2.14 -1.02 -4.75
N ILE A 276 2.28 -1.22 -3.44
CA ILE A 276 2.31 -2.55 -2.86
C ILE A 276 0.88 -3.06 -2.80
N VAL A 277 0.62 -4.20 -3.41
CA VAL A 277 -0.73 -4.80 -3.47
C VAL A 277 -0.67 -6.31 -3.23
N GLU A 278 -1.82 -6.90 -2.93
CA GLU A 278 -1.98 -8.35 -2.91
C GLU A 278 -1.79 -8.93 -4.33
N LYS A 279 -0.94 -9.95 -4.45
CA LYS A 279 -0.57 -10.56 -5.73
C LYS A 279 -0.95 -12.02 -5.84
N ALA A 280 -1.00 -12.72 -4.72
CA ALA A 280 -1.42 -14.12 -4.66
C ALA A 280 -1.83 -14.47 -3.23
N VAL A 281 -2.59 -15.54 -3.13
CA VAL A 281 -2.94 -16.19 -1.86
C VAL A 281 -2.42 -17.62 -1.91
N LEU A 282 -1.68 -18.04 -0.90
CA LEU A 282 -1.17 -19.40 -0.73
C LEU A 282 -1.87 -20.05 0.47
N ASN A 283 -2.32 -21.29 0.28
CA ASN A 283 -2.94 -22.05 1.36
C ASN A 283 -1.87 -22.94 2.04
N PRO A 284 -1.83 -22.97 3.36
CA PRO A 284 -0.84 -23.76 4.08
C PRO A 284 -1.24 -25.25 4.21
N GLN A 285 -0.24 -26.06 4.54
CA GLN A 285 -0.45 -27.35 5.17
C GLN A 285 -0.08 -27.26 6.65
N ILE A 286 -0.80 -27.97 7.52
CA ILE A 286 -0.44 -28.02 8.94
C ILE A 286 0.65 -29.09 9.13
N TYR A 287 1.78 -28.65 9.66
CA TYR A 287 2.90 -29.49 10.06
C TYR A 287 2.98 -29.54 11.60
N ILE A 288 3.10 -30.73 12.17
CA ILE A 288 3.32 -30.91 13.60
C ILE A 288 4.80 -31.16 13.83
N SER A 289 5.44 -30.29 14.58
CA SER A 289 6.87 -30.41 14.87
C SER A 289 7.17 -31.57 15.84
N PRO A 290 8.42 -32.03 15.94
CA PRO A 290 8.81 -33.07 16.90
C PRO A 290 8.44 -32.74 18.35
N SER A 291 8.39 -31.45 18.75
CA SER A 291 7.93 -31.01 20.06
C SER A 291 6.41 -30.86 20.18
N GLY A 292 5.63 -31.20 19.12
CA GLY A 292 4.18 -31.13 19.11
C GLY A 292 3.60 -29.74 18.77
N LYS A 293 4.43 -28.79 18.32
CA LYS A 293 3.97 -27.44 17.92
C LYS A 293 3.30 -27.48 16.56
N LYS A 294 2.28 -26.63 16.37
CA LYS A 294 1.55 -26.49 15.11
C LYS A 294 2.20 -25.39 14.26
N ILE A 295 2.61 -25.77 13.06
CA ILE A 295 3.29 -24.90 12.11
C ILE A 295 2.52 -24.97 10.79
N LEU A 296 2.24 -23.81 10.23
CA LEU A 296 1.72 -23.69 8.87
C LEU A 296 2.90 -23.69 7.91
N ASP A 297 2.92 -24.63 6.92
CA ASP A 297 3.88 -24.64 5.82
C ASP A 297 3.16 -24.19 4.54
N PHE A 298 3.53 -23.04 4.01
CA PHE A 298 2.97 -22.48 2.77
C PHE A 298 3.62 -23.05 1.50
N GLY A 299 4.63 -23.93 1.63
CA GLY A 299 5.32 -24.56 0.50
C GLY A 299 6.24 -23.65 -0.30
N GLN A 300 6.12 -22.32 -0.14
CA GLN A 300 6.88 -21.28 -0.84
C GLN A 300 7.37 -20.22 0.14
N ASN A 301 8.66 -19.87 0.07
CA ASN A 301 9.15 -18.68 0.77
C ASN A 301 8.62 -17.44 0.08
N MET A 302 7.91 -16.59 0.80
CA MET A 302 7.19 -15.44 0.28
C MET A 302 7.33 -14.23 1.18
N VAL A 303 6.86 -13.08 0.69
CA VAL A 303 6.74 -11.85 1.49
C VAL A 303 5.28 -11.45 1.57
N GLY A 304 4.85 -11.09 2.76
CA GLY A 304 3.46 -10.74 3.04
C GLY A 304 3.08 -11.00 4.48
N PHE A 305 1.91 -11.53 4.70
CA PHE A 305 1.36 -11.82 6.03
C PHE A 305 0.36 -12.98 5.98
N VAL A 306 -0.04 -13.44 7.17
CA VAL A 306 -1.15 -14.40 7.28
C VAL A 306 -2.45 -13.65 7.58
N ARG A 307 -3.45 -13.89 6.75
CA ARG A 307 -4.86 -13.55 7.00
C ARG A 307 -5.52 -14.76 7.64
N PHE A 308 -6.26 -14.54 8.70
CA PHE A 308 -6.87 -15.61 9.48
C PHE A 308 -8.31 -15.28 9.80
N ARG A 309 -9.23 -16.23 9.60
CA ARG A 309 -10.64 -16.06 9.92
C ARG A 309 -11.06 -17.02 11.03
N ALA A 310 -11.60 -16.48 12.12
CA ALA A 310 -12.15 -17.28 13.20
C ALA A 310 -13.10 -16.50 14.10
N LYS A 311 -13.92 -17.26 14.81
CA LYS A 311 -14.64 -16.84 16.00
C LYS A 311 -13.95 -17.46 17.22
N LEU A 312 -13.12 -16.70 17.91
CA LEU A 312 -12.40 -17.15 19.11
C LEU A 312 -13.12 -16.62 20.37
N PRO A 313 -13.06 -17.34 21.50
CA PRO A 313 -13.57 -16.82 22.77
C PRO A 313 -12.94 -15.48 23.13
N LYS A 314 -13.72 -14.60 23.78
CA LYS A 314 -13.20 -13.28 24.23
C LYS A 314 -11.99 -13.44 25.15
N GLY A 315 -10.96 -12.63 24.89
CA GLY A 315 -9.69 -12.67 25.62
C GLY A 315 -8.71 -13.73 25.11
N THR A 316 -9.09 -14.58 24.12
CA THR A 316 -8.15 -15.53 23.53
C THR A 316 -7.05 -14.75 22.83
N ARG A 317 -5.78 -15.01 23.23
CA ARG A 317 -4.58 -14.46 22.62
C ARG A 317 -4.01 -15.48 21.64
N MET A 318 -4.02 -15.14 20.36
CA MET A 318 -3.38 -15.90 19.31
C MET A 318 -2.11 -15.20 18.85
N SER A 319 -1.04 -15.96 18.66
CA SER A 319 0.25 -15.45 18.17
C SER A 319 0.70 -16.26 16.96
N LEU A 320 1.07 -15.56 15.89
CA LEU A 320 1.63 -16.08 14.66
C LEU A 320 3.07 -15.61 14.53
N TYR A 321 4.05 -16.52 14.60
CA TYR A 321 5.47 -16.21 14.43
C TYR A 321 5.92 -16.67 13.04
N HIS A 322 6.48 -15.74 12.27
CA HIS A 322 6.84 -15.95 10.87
C HIS A 322 8.34 -16.30 10.75
N GLY A 323 8.67 -17.29 9.93
CA GLY A 323 10.05 -17.70 9.68
C GLY A 323 10.23 -18.45 8.36
N GLU A 324 11.46 -18.56 7.90
CA GLU A 324 11.76 -19.09 6.56
C GLU A 324 12.12 -20.59 6.58
N ILE A 325 12.65 -21.09 7.68
CA ILE A 325 13.22 -22.45 7.76
C ILE A 325 12.84 -23.17 9.05
N LEU A 326 12.89 -24.47 8.98
CA LEU A 326 12.86 -25.37 10.14
C LEU A 326 14.29 -25.88 10.42
N GLN A 327 14.64 -26.01 11.68
CA GLN A 327 15.87 -26.68 12.12
C GLN A 327 15.51 -27.93 12.91
N ASN A 328 15.98 -29.11 12.46
CA ASN A 328 15.62 -30.41 13.03
C ASN A 328 14.09 -30.63 13.16
N GLY A 329 13.31 -30.08 12.19
CA GLY A 329 11.86 -30.13 12.21
C GLY A 329 11.17 -29.12 13.13
N GLU A 330 11.91 -28.30 13.86
CA GLU A 330 11.38 -27.24 14.73
C GLU A 330 11.43 -25.87 14.06
N PHE A 331 10.49 -24.98 14.41
CA PHE A 331 10.47 -23.59 13.94
C PHE A 331 11.73 -22.84 14.41
N LEU A 332 12.43 -22.20 13.46
CA LEU A 332 13.64 -21.43 13.75
C LEU A 332 13.35 -19.93 13.62
N GLY A 333 13.36 -19.20 14.76
CA GLY A 333 13.26 -17.74 14.80
C GLY A 333 14.58 -17.03 15.13
N ALA A 334 15.63 -17.78 15.54
CA ALA A 334 16.90 -17.19 15.99
C ALA A 334 17.69 -16.50 14.87
N ASN A 335 17.45 -16.87 13.61
CA ASN A 335 18.08 -16.26 12.44
C ASN A 335 17.48 -14.89 12.05
N LEU A 336 16.43 -14.43 12.73
CA LEU A 336 15.74 -13.16 12.44
C LEU A 336 16.42 -11.97 13.13
N ARG A 337 17.51 -12.18 13.86
CA ARG A 337 18.26 -11.18 14.60
C ARG A 337 17.37 -10.53 15.66
N THR A 338 17.11 -9.21 15.59
CA THR A 338 16.28 -8.50 16.56
C THR A 338 14.80 -8.43 16.17
N ALA A 339 14.43 -8.85 14.95
CA ALA A 339 13.05 -8.86 14.50
C ALA A 339 12.23 -9.95 15.21
N LYS A 340 11.10 -9.59 15.82
CA LYS A 340 10.19 -10.56 16.46
C LYS A 340 9.33 -11.28 15.44
N ALA A 341 9.08 -10.65 14.29
CA ALA A 341 8.31 -11.16 13.15
C ALA A 341 6.99 -11.83 13.56
N ARG A 342 6.21 -11.17 14.42
CA ARG A 342 4.98 -11.73 15.00
C ARG A 342 3.74 -10.91 14.69
N ALA A 343 2.62 -11.59 14.49
CA ALA A 343 1.29 -10.99 14.52
C ALA A 343 0.51 -11.57 15.70
N VAL A 344 0.01 -10.72 16.57
CA VAL A 344 -0.69 -11.12 17.80
C VAL A 344 -2.07 -10.50 17.82
N TYR A 345 -3.08 -11.31 18.09
CA TYR A 345 -4.47 -10.88 18.16
C TYR A 345 -5.12 -11.33 19.46
N ILE A 346 -5.85 -10.43 20.10
CA ILE A 346 -6.67 -10.73 21.28
C ILE A 346 -8.13 -10.56 20.90
N SER A 347 -8.89 -11.65 20.93
CA SER A 347 -10.27 -11.71 20.43
C SER A 347 -11.26 -10.99 21.35
N ASP A 348 -12.24 -10.31 20.77
CA ASP A 348 -13.42 -9.75 21.47
C ASP A 348 -14.58 -10.75 21.61
N GLY A 349 -14.45 -11.94 21.03
CA GLY A 349 -15.51 -12.98 21.04
C GLY A 349 -16.35 -12.99 19.77
N THR A 350 -16.17 -12.05 18.85
CA THR A 350 -16.89 -12.01 17.57
C THR A 350 -16.16 -12.77 16.47
N GLU A 351 -16.88 -13.17 15.43
CA GLU A 351 -16.24 -13.67 14.21
C GLU A 351 -15.53 -12.52 13.49
N ARG A 352 -14.26 -12.74 13.16
CA ARG A 352 -13.44 -11.69 12.59
C ARG A 352 -12.41 -12.24 11.59
N VAL A 353 -12.03 -11.41 10.64
CA VAL A 353 -10.81 -11.55 9.84
C VAL A 353 -9.69 -10.82 10.56
N TYR A 354 -8.63 -11.55 10.86
CA TYR A 354 -7.43 -11.02 11.51
C TYR A 354 -6.32 -10.88 10.49
N GLU A 355 -5.82 -9.67 10.29
CA GLU A 355 -4.67 -9.37 9.43
C GLU A 355 -3.93 -8.13 9.94
N PRO A 356 -2.61 -8.01 9.72
CA PRO A 356 -1.86 -6.80 10.07
C PRO A 356 -2.05 -5.73 8.99
N TYR A 357 -1.86 -4.44 9.36
CA TYR A 357 -1.92 -3.32 8.42
C TYR A 357 -0.57 -2.63 8.18
N PHE A 358 0.30 -2.60 9.21
CA PHE A 358 1.50 -1.75 9.25
C PHE A 358 2.81 -2.54 9.28
N THR A 359 2.76 -3.81 8.90
CA THR A 359 3.91 -4.70 8.84
C THR A 359 3.78 -5.71 7.71
N TYR A 360 4.88 -6.41 7.44
CA TYR A 360 4.95 -7.56 6.56
C TYR A 360 6.07 -8.48 7.02
N PHE A 361 6.12 -9.70 6.52
CA PHE A 361 7.08 -10.72 6.91
C PHE A 361 7.64 -11.44 5.69
N GLY A 362 8.91 -11.86 5.77
CA GLY A 362 9.49 -12.85 4.87
C GLY A 362 9.39 -14.21 5.53
N PHE A 363 8.64 -15.16 4.94
CA PHE A 363 8.38 -16.44 5.58
C PHE A 363 7.94 -17.54 4.60
N ARG A 364 8.13 -18.77 5.03
CA ARG A 364 7.47 -19.96 4.51
C ARG A 364 6.67 -20.65 5.61
N TYR A 365 7.18 -20.62 6.84
CA TYR A 365 6.61 -21.29 7.99
C TYR A 365 6.04 -20.29 8.98
N VAL A 366 4.91 -20.66 9.59
CA VAL A 366 4.32 -19.85 10.66
C VAL A 366 3.97 -20.73 11.85
N LEU A 367 4.63 -20.47 12.98
CA LEU A 367 4.30 -21.10 14.25
C LEU A 367 3.03 -20.46 14.80
N VAL A 368 2.02 -21.29 15.12
CA VAL A 368 0.74 -20.86 15.70
C VAL A 368 0.72 -21.19 17.18
N GLU A 369 0.49 -20.18 18.03
CA GLU A 369 0.37 -20.34 19.46
C GLU A 369 -0.93 -19.69 19.99
N GLY A 370 -1.46 -20.20 21.11
CA GLY A 370 -2.61 -19.66 21.82
C GLY A 370 -3.97 -20.23 21.39
N ILE A 371 -4.02 -21.05 20.34
CA ILE A 371 -5.23 -21.76 19.92
C ILE A 371 -4.91 -23.25 19.61
N CYS A 372 -5.83 -24.13 20.01
CA CYS A 372 -5.63 -25.58 19.85
C CYS A 372 -6.31 -26.14 18.61
N ASP A 373 -7.53 -25.70 18.30
CA ASP A 373 -8.28 -26.23 17.19
C ASP A 373 -8.08 -25.35 15.96
N ILE A 374 -7.18 -25.80 15.06
CA ILE A 374 -6.91 -25.14 13.80
C ILE A 374 -7.08 -26.10 12.64
N SER A 375 -7.58 -25.58 11.52
CA SER A 375 -7.61 -26.23 10.21
C SER A 375 -6.90 -25.32 9.19
N ALA A 376 -6.38 -25.92 8.12
CA ALA A 376 -5.60 -25.18 7.14
C ALA A 376 -6.40 -24.10 6.41
N ASP A 377 -7.68 -24.33 6.20
CA ASP A 377 -8.63 -23.43 5.52
C ASP A 377 -8.98 -22.16 6.33
N MET A 378 -8.59 -22.10 7.60
CA MET A 378 -8.70 -20.88 8.40
C MET A 378 -7.66 -19.82 8.01
N PHE A 379 -6.59 -20.19 7.31
CA PHE A 379 -5.40 -19.37 7.09
C PHE A 379 -5.10 -19.18 5.62
N ASP A 380 -4.88 -17.92 5.23
CA ASP A 380 -4.41 -17.50 3.93
C ASP A 380 -3.03 -16.85 4.07
N GLY A 381 -2.05 -17.32 3.30
CA GLY A 381 -0.77 -16.63 3.13
C GLY A 381 -0.91 -15.58 2.03
N VAL A 382 -1.07 -14.34 2.42
CA VAL A 382 -1.25 -13.21 1.49
C VAL A 382 0.10 -12.73 1.03
N VAL A 383 0.39 -12.88 -0.26
CA VAL A 383 1.63 -12.41 -0.89
C VAL A 383 1.47 -10.97 -1.33
N ILE A 384 2.31 -10.05 -0.82
CA ILE A 384 2.32 -8.64 -1.23
C ILE A 384 3.69 -8.25 -1.78
N TYR A 385 3.71 -7.43 -2.82
CA TYR A 385 4.91 -6.76 -3.34
C TYR A 385 4.50 -5.62 -4.27
N SER A 386 5.48 -4.77 -4.64
CA SER A 386 5.27 -3.64 -5.55
C SER A 386 4.74 -4.12 -6.90
N ASP A 387 3.68 -3.49 -7.41
CA ASP A 387 2.99 -3.86 -8.65
C ASP A 387 3.82 -3.57 -9.89
N LEU A 388 4.94 -4.28 -10.02
CA LEU A 388 5.84 -4.23 -11.16
C LEU A 388 5.47 -5.30 -12.18
N PRO A 389 5.24 -4.95 -13.46
CA PRO A 389 4.93 -5.92 -14.48
C PRO A 389 6.18 -6.74 -14.85
N ARG A 390 6.00 -8.04 -15.04
CA ARG A 390 7.02 -8.87 -15.67
C ARG A 390 7.09 -8.54 -17.16
N VAL A 391 8.23 -8.02 -17.63
CA VAL A 391 8.43 -7.55 -19.01
C VAL A 391 9.18 -8.55 -19.90
N SER A 392 9.76 -9.61 -19.31
CA SER A 392 10.50 -10.63 -20.06
C SER A 392 10.28 -12.03 -19.49
N SER A 393 10.53 -13.03 -20.33
CA SER A 393 10.56 -14.45 -19.94
C SER A 393 11.79 -15.11 -20.53
N CYS A 394 12.35 -16.05 -19.80
CA CYS A 394 13.42 -16.92 -20.26
C CYS A 394 13.05 -18.36 -19.89
N VAL A 395 13.06 -19.23 -20.88
CA VAL A 395 12.83 -20.67 -20.71
C VAL A 395 13.93 -21.41 -21.46
N THR A 396 14.56 -22.38 -20.83
CA THR A 396 15.61 -23.20 -21.40
C THR A 396 15.18 -24.67 -21.42
N ASP A 397 15.93 -25.52 -22.08
CA ASP A 397 15.77 -26.98 -22.08
C ASP A 397 16.27 -27.63 -20.77
N ASN A 398 16.93 -26.87 -19.90
CA ASN A 398 17.44 -27.31 -18.61
C ASN A 398 16.51 -26.94 -17.45
N GLY A 399 15.82 -27.93 -16.89
CA GLY A 399 14.88 -27.74 -15.78
C GLY A 399 15.50 -27.12 -14.52
N LYS A 400 16.81 -27.35 -14.24
CA LYS A 400 17.48 -26.73 -13.09
C LYS A 400 17.71 -25.23 -13.30
N ILE A 401 18.03 -24.83 -14.55
CA ILE A 401 18.17 -23.39 -14.89
C ILE A 401 16.80 -22.71 -14.80
N ASN A 402 15.75 -23.35 -15.33
CA ASN A 402 14.39 -22.80 -15.22
C ASN A 402 13.96 -22.62 -13.75
N LYS A 403 14.30 -23.60 -12.89
CA LYS A 403 14.02 -23.51 -11.44
C LYS A 403 14.83 -22.38 -10.77
N LEU A 404 16.08 -22.17 -11.17
CA LEU A 404 16.89 -21.04 -10.69
C LEU A 404 16.26 -19.71 -11.07
N ILE A 405 15.79 -19.56 -12.31
CA ILE A 405 15.10 -18.34 -12.79
C ILE A 405 13.83 -18.09 -11.96
N GLU A 406 13.01 -19.11 -11.70
CA GLU A 406 11.82 -18.97 -10.84
C GLU A 406 12.16 -18.55 -9.42
N ASN A 407 13.18 -19.17 -8.81
CA ASN A 407 13.62 -18.82 -7.46
C ASN A 407 14.13 -17.37 -7.39
N THR A 408 14.88 -16.92 -8.41
CA THR A 408 15.34 -15.54 -8.53
C THR A 408 14.17 -14.56 -8.64
N LEU A 409 13.14 -14.90 -9.41
CA LEU A 409 11.93 -14.08 -9.52
C LEU A 409 11.16 -13.99 -8.19
N TRP A 410 11.09 -15.08 -7.43
CA TRP A 410 10.49 -15.05 -6.09
C TRP A 410 11.32 -14.20 -5.11
N GLY A 411 12.66 -14.33 -5.15
CA GLY A 411 13.56 -13.50 -4.38
C GLY A 411 13.41 -12.01 -4.72
N GLN A 412 13.34 -11.68 -6.01
CA GLN A 412 13.11 -10.32 -6.48
C GLN A 412 11.77 -9.75 -5.97
N LYS A 413 10.67 -10.49 -6.13
CA LYS A 413 9.35 -10.07 -5.64
C LYS A 413 9.38 -9.75 -4.14
N GLY A 414 10.02 -10.61 -3.34
CA GLY A 414 10.15 -10.42 -1.90
C GLY A 414 11.05 -9.26 -1.47
N ASN A 415 11.91 -8.77 -2.38
CA ASN A 415 12.85 -7.67 -2.12
C ASN A 415 12.46 -6.37 -2.86
N PHE A 416 11.20 -6.25 -3.29
CA PHE A 416 10.65 -5.03 -3.89
C PHE A 416 9.31 -4.67 -3.23
N LEU A 417 9.41 -4.06 -2.03
CA LEU A 417 8.27 -3.49 -1.31
C LEU A 417 8.48 -1.99 -1.17
N ASP A 418 7.94 -1.23 -2.13
CA ASP A 418 8.13 0.20 -2.33
C ASP A 418 9.56 0.55 -2.80
N VAL A 419 10.57 0.12 -2.07
CA VAL A 419 11.99 0.28 -2.38
C VAL A 419 12.67 -1.09 -2.53
N PRO A 420 13.84 -1.18 -3.18
CA PRO A 420 14.66 -2.39 -3.10
C PRO A 420 15.00 -2.69 -1.65
N THR A 421 14.61 -3.87 -1.18
CA THR A 421 14.76 -4.30 0.22
C THR A 421 15.96 -5.22 0.34
N ASP A 422 16.82 -5.05 1.33
CA ASP A 422 17.96 -5.93 1.57
C ASP A 422 17.50 -7.36 1.89
N CYS A 423 16.67 -7.49 2.92
CA CYS A 423 16.06 -8.76 3.28
C CYS A 423 14.71 -8.54 3.99
N PRO A 424 13.66 -9.31 3.62
CA PRO A 424 12.31 -9.07 4.11
C PRO A 424 12.00 -9.72 5.46
N GLN A 425 12.83 -10.66 5.96
CA GLN A 425 12.51 -11.47 7.14
C GLN A 425 13.10 -10.93 8.44
N ARG A 426 14.30 -10.34 8.39
CA ARG A 426 15.01 -9.84 9.58
C ARG A 426 14.89 -8.33 9.70
N ASP A 427 15.73 -7.73 10.55
CA ASP A 427 15.67 -6.33 10.95
C ASP A 427 16.41 -5.35 10.02
N GLU A 428 16.55 -5.66 8.72
CA GLU A 428 17.24 -4.82 7.73
C GLU A 428 16.32 -4.27 6.65
N ARG A 429 15.15 -4.38 6.53
CA ARG A 429 14.15 -4.03 5.48
C ARG A 429 14.27 -2.60 4.93
N LEU A 430 15.48 -2.13 4.68
CA LEU A 430 15.81 -0.84 4.10
C LEU A 430 16.19 -0.99 2.63
N GLY A 431 16.13 0.12 1.89
CA GLY A 431 16.64 0.18 0.53
C GLY A 431 18.12 -0.16 0.48
N TRP A 432 18.49 -1.11 -0.35
CA TRP A 432 19.87 -1.50 -0.59
C TRP A 432 20.24 -1.15 -2.02
N THR A 433 21.27 -0.34 -2.18
CA THR A 433 21.67 0.25 -3.47
C THR A 433 23.06 -0.17 -3.94
N ALA A 434 23.69 -1.10 -3.27
CA ALA A 434 25.01 -1.59 -3.66
C ALA A 434 24.99 -2.46 -4.92
#